data_b512745c31789ea6cff1afd752ba10d1
#
_entry.id   b512745c31789ea6cff1afd752ba10d1
#
_cell.length_a   1.000
_cell.length_b   1.000
_cell.length_c   1.000
_cell.angle_alpha   90.00
_cell.angle_beta   90.00
_cell.angle_gamma   90.00
#
_symmetry.space_group_name_H-M   'P 1'
#
loop_
_entity.id
_entity.type
_entity.pdbx_description
1 polymer ?
#
loop_
_entity_poly.entity_id
_entity_poly.type
_entity_poly.pdbx_seq_one_letter_code
_entity_poly.pdbx_strand_id
1 'polypeptide(L)'
;MLPYESPWMDDELRALRETVARFLETEMVPNDARWRAQHGVGKEVWRKVGDMGLLLTDLPTEYGGGGGDFRHEAVLYEEAARRGLSGFGQGVHTMCAHYIYHYGTEAQKQRWLPRMARGELIGAIAMTEPGAGSDLQGVRTRAVRDGDHYVINGSKIFITNGGSATLLMLVTRTNTEDRKRGLSLIMVETEDLPGYRVGRVLDKMGMPAQDTAELFFEDVRVPVDCRLGPEEGLGMSQLMGDLPYERLVIALCGVAAMEGAVAETAKYVKERKAFGQVIGQMQHIRFKLAECATVT
;
A
#
# COMPACT_ATOMS: atom_id res chain seq x y z
N MET A 1 20.79 10.72 -19.66
CA MET A 1 20.93 9.39 -19.07
C MET A 1 20.65 8.40 -20.17
N LEU A 2 21.45 7.35 -20.34
CA LEU A 2 21.09 6.25 -21.23
C LEU A 2 19.85 5.59 -20.62
N PRO A 3 18.77 5.35 -21.37
CA PRO A 3 17.59 4.69 -20.83
C PRO A 3 17.98 3.27 -20.42
N TYR A 4 17.99 3.00 -19.11
CA TYR A 4 18.09 1.64 -18.61
C TYR A 4 16.69 1.04 -18.64
N GLU A 5 16.58 -0.13 -19.22
CA GLU A 5 15.38 -0.94 -19.16
C GLU A 5 15.71 -2.28 -18.49
N SER A 6 14.89 -2.64 -17.51
CA SER A 6 15.10 -3.89 -16.77
C SER A 6 14.97 -5.11 -17.70
N PRO A 7 15.84 -6.14 -17.54
CA PRO A 7 15.83 -7.33 -18.41
C PRO A 7 14.52 -8.13 -18.37
N TRP A 8 13.69 -7.92 -17.36
CA TRP A 8 12.38 -8.58 -17.20
C TRP A 8 11.25 -7.90 -18.00
N MET A 9 11.51 -6.74 -18.62
CA MET A 9 10.53 -6.05 -19.47
C MET A 9 10.39 -6.75 -20.81
N ASP A 10 9.20 -7.22 -21.11
CA ASP A 10 8.79 -7.75 -22.42
C ASP A 10 7.79 -6.80 -23.11
N ASP A 11 7.28 -7.19 -24.26
CA ASP A 11 6.39 -6.33 -25.05
C ASP A 11 5.03 -6.11 -24.37
N GLU A 12 4.52 -7.10 -23.64
CA GLU A 12 3.29 -7.00 -22.85
C GLU A 12 3.45 -5.96 -21.73
N LEU A 13 4.52 -6.07 -20.97
CA LEU A 13 4.81 -5.13 -19.89
C LEU A 13 5.11 -3.71 -20.39
N ARG A 14 5.69 -3.57 -21.60
CA ARG A 14 5.85 -2.25 -22.23
C ARG A 14 4.50 -1.63 -22.59
N ALA A 15 3.58 -2.40 -23.16
CA ALA A 15 2.23 -1.94 -23.45
C ALA A 15 1.46 -1.56 -22.16
N LEU A 16 1.61 -2.36 -21.11
CA LEU A 16 1.06 -2.03 -19.79
C LEU A 16 1.65 -0.72 -19.25
N ARG A 17 2.98 -0.55 -19.32
CA ARG A 17 3.66 0.68 -18.89
C ARG A 17 3.12 1.92 -19.61
N GLU A 18 2.94 1.86 -20.93
CA GLU A 18 2.37 2.96 -21.70
C GLU A 18 0.94 3.30 -21.27
N THR A 19 0.13 2.28 -21.01
CA THR A 19 -1.25 2.44 -20.52
C THR A 19 -1.28 3.07 -19.15
N VAL A 20 -0.47 2.56 -18.21
CA VAL A 20 -0.32 3.11 -16.85
C VAL A 20 0.19 4.54 -16.90
N ALA A 21 1.26 4.81 -17.65
CA ALA A 21 1.83 6.15 -17.77
C ALA A 21 0.78 7.17 -18.25
N ARG A 22 0.01 6.82 -19.28
CA ARG A 22 -1.08 7.66 -19.80
C ARG A 22 -2.15 7.92 -18.75
N PHE A 23 -2.59 6.87 -18.04
CA PHE A 23 -3.57 7.00 -16.97
C PHE A 23 -3.08 7.92 -15.86
N LEU A 24 -1.85 7.74 -15.40
CA LEU A 24 -1.25 8.58 -14.35
C LEU A 24 -1.17 10.05 -14.78
N GLU A 25 -0.76 10.32 -16.01
CA GLU A 25 -0.65 11.69 -16.54
C GLU A 25 -2.02 12.39 -16.69
N THR A 26 -3.06 11.64 -17.08
CA THR A 26 -4.40 12.21 -17.32
C THR A 26 -5.26 12.30 -16.07
N GLU A 27 -5.16 11.33 -15.17
CA GLU A 27 -6.08 11.19 -14.03
C GLU A 27 -5.42 11.48 -12.68
N MET A 28 -4.12 11.19 -12.50
CA MET A 28 -3.49 11.27 -11.19
C MET A 28 -2.69 12.57 -11.02
N VAL A 29 -1.79 12.88 -11.94
CA VAL A 29 -0.93 14.09 -11.86
C VAL A 29 -1.74 15.37 -11.71
N PRO A 30 -2.83 15.63 -12.48
CA PRO A 30 -3.60 16.87 -12.32
C PRO A 30 -4.30 17.01 -10.97
N ASN A 31 -4.54 15.90 -10.27
CA ASN A 31 -5.25 15.88 -8.99
C ASN A 31 -4.31 15.85 -7.78
N ASP A 32 -3.01 15.61 -7.95
CA ASP A 32 -2.05 15.40 -6.85
C ASP A 32 -2.01 16.58 -5.88
N ALA A 33 -1.99 17.82 -6.37
CA ALA A 33 -2.00 19.01 -5.51
C ALA A 33 -3.25 19.07 -4.62
N ARG A 34 -4.42 18.71 -5.14
CA ARG A 34 -5.67 18.64 -4.38
C ARG A 34 -5.59 17.55 -3.31
N TRP A 35 -5.11 16.36 -3.66
CA TRP A 35 -4.97 15.23 -2.72
C TRP A 35 -3.96 15.53 -1.61
N ARG A 36 -2.87 16.23 -1.93
CA ARG A 36 -1.92 16.72 -0.91
C ARG A 36 -2.59 17.66 0.09
N ALA A 37 -3.43 18.57 -0.38
CA ALA A 37 -4.13 19.54 0.47
C ALA A 37 -5.23 18.89 1.34
N GLN A 38 -5.86 17.82 0.86
CA GLN A 38 -6.94 17.12 1.59
C GLN A 38 -6.46 15.87 2.37
N HIS A 39 -5.16 15.56 2.34
CA HIS A 39 -4.54 14.40 3.00
C HIS A 39 -5.17 13.04 2.61
N GLY A 40 -5.57 12.88 1.35
CA GLY A 40 -6.12 11.62 0.89
C GLY A 40 -6.60 11.63 -0.55
N VAL A 41 -6.73 10.45 -1.11
CA VAL A 41 -7.28 10.18 -2.44
C VAL A 41 -8.73 9.74 -2.30
N GLY A 42 -9.63 10.30 -3.11
CA GLY A 42 -11.06 9.96 -3.04
C GLY A 42 -11.36 8.52 -3.49
N LYS A 43 -12.46 7.96 -2.99
CA LYS A 43 -12.92 6.59 -3.34
C LYS A 43 -13.17 6.42 -4.84
N GLU A 44 -13.51 7.50 -5.54
CA GLU A 44 -13.74 7.50 -6.99
C GLU A 44 -12.50 7.09 -7.80
N VAL A 45 -11.31 7.38 -7.28
CA VAL A 45 -10.05 6.99 -7.94
C VAL A 45 -9.85 5.47 -7.86
N TRP A 46 -10.16 4.87 -6.72
CA TRP A 46 -10.09 3.42 -6.56
C TRP A 46 -10.96 2.68 -7.57
N ARG A 47 -12.20 3.18 -7.78
CA ARG A 47 -13.09 2.65 -8.81
C ARG A 47 -12.51 2.78 -10.21
N LYS A 48 -12.01 3.97 -10.58
CA LYS A 48 -11.38 4.20 -11.89
C LYS A 48 -10.21 3.25 -12.15
N VAL A 49 -9.33 3.06 -11.17
CA VAL A 49 -8.18 2.15 -11.29
C VAL A 49 -8.65 0.69 -11.42
N GLY A 50 -9.69 0.31 -10.66
CA GLY A 50 -10.32 -1.01 -10.76
C GLY A 50 -10.98 -1.25 -12.11
N ASP A 51 -11.74 -0.28 -12.64
CA ASP A 51 -12.40 -0.36 -13.96
C ASP A 51 -11.40 -0.54 -15.11
N MET A 52 -10.17 -0.06 -14.92
CA MET A 52 -9.06 -0.27 -15.86
C MET A 52 -8.33 -1.61 -15.69
N GLY A 53 -8.70 -2.41 -14.69
CA GLY A 53 -8.00 -3.66 -14.38
C GLY A 53 -6.58 -3.46 -13.82
N LEU A 54 -6.31 -2.31 -13.20
CA LEU A 54 -5.00 -1.94 -12.65
C LEU A 54 -4.88 -2.16 -11.12
N LEU A 55 -5.84 -2.85 -10.51
CA LEU A 55 -5.76 -3.34 -9.13
C LEU A 55 -5.58 -4.85 -9.12
N LEU A 56 -4.70 -5.34 -8.25
CA LEU A 56 -4.41 -6.77 -8.07
C LEU A 56 -3.98 -7.45 -9.38
N THR A 57 -3.12 -6.81 -10.13
CA THR A 57 -2.68 -7.26 -11.46
C THR A 57 -1.91 -8.59 -11.42
N ASP A 58 -1.32 -8.93 -10.27
CA ASP A 58 -0.55 -10.16 -10.02
C ASP A 58 -1.36 -11.30 -9.38
N LEU A 59 -2.67 -11.07 -9.10
CA LEU A 59 -3.55 -12.13 -8.60
C LEU A 59 -4.34 -12.83 -9.72
N PRO A 60 -4.78 -14.09 -9.50
CA PRO A 60 -5.52 -14.87 -10.49
C PRO A 60 -6.82 -14.20 -10.94
N THR A 61 -7.16 -14.40 -12.21
CA THR A 61 -8.39 -13.85 -12.82
C THR A 61 -9.68 -14.41 -12.20
N GLU A 62 -9.65 -15.60 -11.63
CA GLU A 62 -10.79 -16.22 -10.92
C GLU A 62 -11.24 -15.41 -9.70
N TYR A 63 -10.35 -14.56 -9.16
CA TYR A 63 -10.63 -13.62 -8.08
C TYR A 63 -10.74 -12.18 -8.57
N GLY A 64 -10.83 -11.97 -9.88
CA GLY A 64 -10.92 -10.63 -10.48
C GLY A 64 -9.60 -9.92 -10.67
N GLY A 65 -8.47 -10.57 -10.36
CA GLY A 65 -7.13 -10.04 -10.62
C GLY A 65 -6.73 -10.06 -12.09
N GLY A 66 -5.56 -9.50 -12.40
CA GLY A 66 -5.05 -9.41 -13.78
C GLY A 66 -4.53 -10.72 -14.36
N GLY A 67 -4.26 -11.73 -13.52
CA GLY A 67 -3.67 -13.01 -13.95
C GLY A 67 -2.18 -12.93 -14.29
N GLY A 68 -1.54 -11.80 -14.01
CA GLY A 68 -0.11 -11.58 -14.19
C GLY A 68 0.74 -12.08 -13.02
N ASP A 69 1.90 -11.51 -12.87
CA ASP A 69 2.81 -11.74 -11.76
C ASP A 69 3.32 -10.41 -11.17
N PHE A 70 4.25 -10.46 -10.22
CA PHE A 70 4.81 -9.27 -9.57
C PHE A 70 5.31 -8.19 -10.56
N ARG A 71 5.77 -8.57 -11.76
CA ARG A 71 6.25 -7.61 -12.77
C ARG A 71 5.15 -6.64 -13.22
N HIS A 72 3.90 -7.11 -13.26
CA HIS A 72 2.72 -6.28 -13.61
C HIS A 72 2.44 -5.24 -12.53
N GLU A 73 2.46 -5.64 -11.25
CA GLU A 73 2.37 -4.69 -10.12
C GLU A 73 3.56 -3.72 -10.10
N ALA A 74 4.77 -4.22 -10.37
CA ALA A 74 5.99 -3.41 -10.41
C ALA A 74 5.90 -2.25 -11.40
N VAL A 75 5.31 -2.46 -12.58
CA VAL A 75 5.10 -1.39 -13.58
C VAL A 75 4.29 -0.23 -12.99
N LEU A 76 3.21 -0.52 -12.26
CA LEU A 76 2.39 0.53 -11.63
C LEU A 76 3.17 1.29 -10.54
N TYR A 77 3.87 0.56 -9.69
CA TYR A 77 4.64 1.15 -8.59
C TYR A 77 5.76 2.05 -9.12
N GLU A 78 6.51 1.58 -10.12
CA GLU A 78 7.58 2.35 -10.74
C GLU A 78 7.06 3.63 -11.40
N GLU A 79 6.01 3.52 -12.21
CA GLU A 79 5.48 4.68 -12.94
C GLU A 79 4.90 5.74 -12.01
N ALA A 80 4.22 5.33 -10.92
CA ALA A 80 3.72 6.24 -9.91
C ALA A 80 4.87 6.90 -9.12
N ALA A 81 5.86 6.12 -8.68
CA ALA A 81 6.99 6.60 -7.91
C ALA A 81 7.90 7.56 -8.70
N ARG A 82 8.18 7.28 -9.99
CA ARG A 82 8.93 8.17 -10.89
C ARG A 82 8.28 9.55 -11.03
N ARG A 83 6.95 9.65 -10.91
CA ARG A 83 6.17 10.90 -10.96
C ARG A 83 5.99 11.58 -9.61
N GLY A 84 6.50 10.98 -8.55
CA GLY A 84 6.31 11.47 -7.18
C GLY A 84 4.86 11.37 -6.69
N LEU A 85 4.05 10.51 -7.30
CA LEU A 85 2.66 10.23 -6.91
C LEU A 85 2.65 9.29 -5.71
N SER A 86 2.57 9.84 -4.52
CA SER A 86 2.62 9.10 -3.26
C SER A 86 1.28 9.00 -2.53
N GLY A 87 0.21 9.56 -3.10
CA GLY A 87 -1.10 9.63 -2.45
C GLY A 87 -1.92 8.35 -2.54
N PHE A 88 -1.74 7.60 -3.61
CA PHE A 88 -2.51 6.39 -3.86
C PHE A 88 -1.89 5.18 -3.15
N GLY A 89 -2.53 4.74 -2.08
CA GLY A 89 -2.03 3.66 -1.21
C GLY A 89 -2.25 2.26 -1.78
N GLN A 90 -2.07 2.07 -3.10
CA GLN A 90 -2.27 0.80 -3.80
C GLN A 90 -1.41 -0.33 -3.21
N GLY A 91 -0.13 -0.06 -2.89
CA GLY A 91 0.76 -1.10 -2.37
C GLY A 91 0.20 -1.78 -1.13
N VAL A 92 -0.33 -1.00 -0.17
CA VAL A 92 -0.95 -1.56 1.04
C VAL A 92 -2.24 -2.31 0.73
N HIS A 93 -3.01 -1.84 -0.26
CA HIS A 93 -4.21 -2.52 -0.74
C HIS A 93 -3.88 -3.90 -1.34
N THR A 94 -2.88 -3.97 -2.23
CA THR A 94 -2.43 -5.23 -2.83
C THR A 94 -1.82 -6.16 -1.78
N MET A 95 -0.99 -5.66 -0.86
CA MET A 95 -0.47 -6.45 0.27
C MET A 95 -1.61 -7.05 1.10
N CYS A 96 -2.65 -6.27 1.43
CA CYS A 96 -3.84 -6.77 2.13
C CYS A 96 -4.52 -7.91 1.36
N ALA A 97 -4.63 -7.80 0.03
CA ALA A 97 -5.19 -8.84 -0.82
C ALA A 97 -4.33 -10.11 -0.86
N HIS A 98 -2.99 -9.98 -0.83
CA HIS A 98 -2.07 -11.12 -0.75
C HIS A 98 -2.27 -11.93 0.53
N TYR A 99 -2.48 -11.29 1.68
CA TYR A 99 -2.81 -12.01 2.92
C TYR A 99 -4.12 -12.81 2.79
N ILE A 100 -5.14 -12.26 2.13
CA ILE A 100 -6.39 -12.99 1.87
C ILE A 100 -6.12 -14.15 0.90
N TYR A 101 -5.35 -13.92 -0.16
CA TYR A 101 -5.03 -14.94 -1.16
C TYR A 101 -4.23 -16.11 -0.58
N HIS A 102 -3.22 -15.83 0.24
CA HIS A 102 -2.33 -16.85 0.80
C HIS A 102 -2.97 -17.63 1.97
N TYR A 103 -3.72 -16.94 2.84
CA TYR A 103 -4.17 -17.51 4.12
C TYR A 103 -5.69 -17.62 4.26
N GLY A 104 -6.44 -17.04 3.34
CA GLY A 104 -7.90 -17.10 3.34
C GLY A 104 -8.45 -18.46 2.85
N THR A 105 -9.63 -18.81 3.35
CA THR A 105 -10.44 -19.89 2.78
C THR A 105 -10.95 -19.47 1.41
N GLU A 106 -11.39 -20.45 0.60
CA GLU A 106 -11.98 -20.14 -0.71
C GLU A 106 -13.18 -19.18 -0.61
N ALA A 107 -14.04 -19.38 0.40
CA ALA A 107 -15.16 -18.48 0.67
C ALA A 107 -14.71 -17.03 0.97
N GLN A 108 -13.62 -16.86 1.73
CA GLN A 108 -13.04 -15.54 2.03
C GLN A 108 -12.44 -14.88 0.79
N LYS A 109 -11.71 -15.63 -0.04
CA LYS A 109 -11.15 -15.13 -1.30
C LYS A 109 -12.24 -14.63 -2.23
N GLN A 110 -13.28 -15.43 -2.45
CA GLN A 110 -14.43 -15.06 -3.30
C GLN A 110 -15.25 -13.89 -2.74
N ARG A 111 -15.30 -13.74 -1.41
CA ARG A 111 -16.00 -12.63 -0.76
C ARG A 111 -15.32 -11.29 -0.98
N TRP A 112 -13.99 -11.22 -0.86
CA TRP A 112 -13.28 -9.94 -0.77
C TRP A 112 -12.46 -9.59 -2.01
N LEU A 113 -11.70 -10.53 -2.60
CA LEU A 113 -10.77 -10.22 -3.68
C LEU A 113 -11.43 -9.62 -4.92
N PRO A 114 -12.58 -10.12 -5.43
CA PRO A 114 -13.23 -9.51 -6.59
C PRO A 114 -13.70 -8.08 -6.34
N ARG A 115 -14.11 -7.77 -5.10
CA ARG A 115 -14.52 -6.42 -4.70
C ARG A 115 -13.32 -5.48 -4.54
N MET A 116 -12.19 -6.02 -4.09
CA MET A 116 -10.92 -5.29 -4.03
C MET A 116 -10.40 -4.98 -5.43
N ALA A 117 -10.39 -5.95 -6.34
CA ALA A 117 -9.96 -5.77 -7.72
C ALA A 117 -10.77 -4.69 -8.47
N ARG A 118 -12.05 -4.52 -8.14
CA ARG A 118 -12.90 -3.45 -8.70
C ARG A 118 -12.81 -2.12 -7.92
N GLY A 119 -11.96 -2.02 -6.90
CA GLY A 119 -11.86 -0.84 -6.04
C GLY A 119 -13.13 -0.54 -5.22
N GLU A 120 -13.99 -1.54 -5.01
CA GLU A 120 -15.17 -1.47 -4.14
C GLU A 120 -14.80 -1.55 -2.68
N LEU A 121 -13.82 -2.36 -2.36
CA LEU A 121 -13.19 -2.41 -1.06
C LEU A 121 -11.78 -1.81 -1.16
N ILE A 122 -11.46 -0.97 -0.20
CA ILE A 122 -10.12 -0.37 -0.04
C ILE A 122 -9.45 -1.09 1.13
N GLY A 123 -8.37 -1.82 0.83
CA GLY A 123 -7.63 -2.59 1.81
C GLY A 123 -6.65 -1.73 2.62
N ALA A 124 -6.55 -2.01 3.93
CA ALA A 124 -5.49 -1.50 4.79
C ALA A 124 -5.00 -2.58 5.77
N ILE A 125 -3.76 -2.44 6.22
CA ILE A 125 -3.13 -3.31 7.21
C ILE A 125 -3.01 -2.56 8.54
N ALA A 126 -3.80 -2.98 9.53
CA ALA A 126 -3.86 -2.36 10.84
C ALA A 126 -3.01 -3.15 11.85
N MET A 127 -1.70 -2.84 11.89
CA MET A 127 -0.69 -3.57 12.66
C MET A 127 -0.19 -2.76 13.85
N THR A 128 0.38 -1.59 13.59
CA THR A 128 1.08 -0.73 14.56
C THR A 128 0.15 -0.16 15.63
N GLU A 129 0.64 -0.12 16.86
CA GLU A 129 -0.02 0.52 18.03
C GLU A 129 0.88 1.57 18.66
N PRO A 130 0.36 2.49 19.49
CA PRO A 130 1.20 3.45 20.22
C PRO A 130 2.33 2.81 21.02
N GLY A 131 2.13 1.59 21.49
CA GLY A 131 3.11 0.82 22.28
C GLY A 131 3.79 -0.34 21.54
N ALA A 132 3.52 -0.55 20.25
CA ALA A 132 4.04 -1.69 19.48
C ALA A 132 4.26 -1.29 18.02
N GLY A 133 5.52 -1.16 17.63
CA GLY A 133 5.96 -0.94 16.24
C GLY A 133 6.84 -2.10 15.78
N SER A 134 8.17 -1.96 15.88
CA SER A 134 9.10 -3.03 15.49
C SER A 134 8.93 -4.32 16.31
N ASP A 135 8.56 -4.20 17.59
CA ASP A 135 8.21 -5.34 18.41
C ASP A 135 6.68 -5.62 18.34
N LEU A 136 6.26 -6.39 17.35
CA LEU A 136 4.87 -6.79 17.19
C LEU A 136 4.37 -7.73 18.29
N GLN A 137 5.24 -8.37 19.05
CA GLN A 137 4.83 -9.15 20.21
C GLN A 137 4.25 -8.27 21.33
N GLY A 138 4.47 -6.95 21.26
CA GLY A 138 3.87 -5.95 22.14
C GLY A 138 2.44 -5.54 21.79
N VAL A 139 1.84 -6.04 20.71
CA VAL A 139 0.45 -5.74 20.30
C VAL A 139 -0.53 -6.08 21.44
N ARG A 140 -1.40 -5.10 21.77
CA ARG A 140 -2.38 -5.18 22.87
C ARG A 140 -3.84 -5.20 22.41
N THR A 141 -4.13 -4.79 21.15
CA THR A 141 -5.48 -4.93 20.58
C THR A 141 -5.91 -6.38 20.69
N ARG A 142 -7.01 -6.62 21.44
CA ARG A 142 -7.49 -7.97 21.77
C ARG A 142 -8.68 -8.32 20.91
N ALA A 143 -8.78 -9.59 20.54
CA ALA A 143 -9.97 -10.20 19.97
C ALA A 143 -10.34 -11.40 20.84
N VAL A 144 -11.37 -11.26 21.65
CA VAL A 144 -11.85 -12.30 22.55
C VAL A 144 -13.02 -13.02 21.91
N ARG A 145 -12.96 -14.33 21.82
CA ARG A 145 -14.04 -15.13 21.24
C ARG A 145 -15.26 -15.13 22.14
N ASP A 146 -16.42 -14.77 21.59
CA ASP A 146 -17.73 -14.80 22.21
C ASP A 146 -18.72 -15.51 21.28
N GLY A 147 -18.88 -16.83 21.48
CA GLY A 147 -19.69 -17.68 20.63
C GLY A 147 -19.13 -17.76 19.21
N ASP A 148 -19.88 -17.28 18.23
CA ASP A 148 -19.57 -17.24 16.80
C ASP A 148 -18.93 -15.91 16.35
N HIS A 149 -18.59 -15.02 17.30
CA HIS A 149 -17.95 -13.73 17.05
C HIS A 149 -16.66 -13.56 17.84
N TYR A 150 -15.81 -12.64 17.37
CA TYR A 150 -14.77 -12.00 18.15
C TYR A 150 -15.28 -10.64 18.63
N VAL A 151 -15.01 -10.31 19.89
CA VAL A 151 -15.19 -8.96 20.45
C VAL A 151 -13.81 -8.30 20.48
N ILE A 152 -13.66 -7.22 19.71
CA ILE A 152 -12.37 -6.57 19.48
C ILE A 152 -12.33 -5.24 20.24
N ASN A 153 -11.25 -5.06 21.02
CA ASN A 153 -10.95 -3.84 21.78
C ASN A 153 -9.50 -3.43 21.62
N GLY A 154 -9.26 -2.15 21.33
CA GLY A 154 -7.91 -1.62 21.17
C GLY A 154 -7.83 -0.40 20.27
N SER A 155 -6.60 -0.05 19.90
CA SER A 155 -6.34 1.07 18.98
C SER A 155 -5.14 0.79 18.11
N LYS A 156 -5.13 1.36 16.91
CA LYS A 156 -4.04 1.30 15.95
C LYS A 156 -3.63 2.71 15.52
N ILE A 157 -2.37 2.88 15.15
CA ILE A 157 -1.82 4.16 14.72
C ILE A 157 -0.91 3.98 13.50
N PHE A 158 -0.73 5.03 12.73
CA PHE A 158 0.06 5.05 11.50
C PHE A 158 -0.47 4.11 10.42
N ILE A 159 -1.80 3.95 10.33
CA ILE A 159 -2.41 3.03 9.38
C ILE A 159 -2.60 3.72 8.03
N THR A 160 -1.81 3.31 7.06
CA THR A 160 -1.95 3.74 5.66
C THR A 160 -3.29 3.28 5.10
N ASN A 161 -3.97 4.12 4.34
CA ASN A 161 -5.36 3.97 3.92
C ASN A 161 -6.37 3.95 5.09
N GLY A 162 -5.94 4.19 6.34
CA GLY A 162 -6.80 4.03 7.52
C GLY A 162 -8.00 4.96 7.54
N GLY A 163 -7.91 6.13 6.90
CA GLY A 163 -9.01 7.07 6.74
C GLY A 163 -10.03 6.69 5.67
N SER A 164 -9.60 5.93 4.67
CA SER A 164 -10.42 5.56 3.49
C SER A 164 -10.76 4.07 3.42
N ALA A 165 -10.10 3.22 4.22
CA ALA A 165 -10.27 1.77 4.18
C ALA A 165 -11.70 1.34 4.48
N THR A 166 -12.19 0.40 3.69
CA THR A 166 -13.46 -0.31 3.92
C THR A 166 -13.23 -1.78 4.28
N LEU A 167 -11.98 -2.26 4.19
CA LEU A 167 -11.56 -3.59 4.61
C LEU A 167 -10.21 -3.50 5.32
N LEU A 168 -10.16 -3.89 6.58
CA LEU A 168 -8.93 -3.92 7.38
C LEU A 168 -8.45 -5.36 7.55
N MET A 169 -7.17 -5.62 7.31
CA MET A 169 -6.48 -6.75 7.91
C MET A 169 -5.96 -6.30 9.28
N LEU A 170 -6.60 -6.74 10.34
CA LEU A 170 -6.32 -6.32 11.71
C LEU A 170 -5.47 -7.35 12.43
N VAL A 171 -4.29 -6.95 12.89
CA VAL A 171 -3.44 -7.75 13.76
C VAL A 171 -3.93 -7.64 15.20
N THR A 172 -4.39 -8.74 15.76
CA THR A 172 -4.98 -8.80 17.11
C THR A 172 -4.32 -9.88 17.95
N ARG A 173 -4.47 -9.73 19.26
CA ARG A 173 -4.11 -10.76 20.24
C ARG A 173 -5.34 -11.59 20.58
N THR A 174 -5.35 -12.85 20.18
CA THR A 174 -6.39 -13.83 20.51
C THR A 174 -6.01 -14.71 21.70
N ASN A 175 -4.70 -14.89 21.96
CA ASN A 175 -4.21 -15.58 23.15
C ASN A 175 -3.24 -14.69 23.93
N THR A 176 -3.53 -14.46 25.21
CA THR A 176 -2.73 -13.61 26.12
C THR A 176 -1.63 -14.39 26.86
N GLU A 177 -1.73 -15.71 26.93
CA GLU A 177 -0.79 -16.57 27.66
C GLU A 177 0.45 -16.90 26.83
N ASP A 178 0.28 -17.10 25.52
CA ASP A 178 1.39 -17.36 24.60
C ASP A 178 1.78 -16.11 23.82
N ARG A 179 2.91 -15.49 24.20
CA ARG A 179 3.44 -14.29 23.51
C ARG A 179 3.85 -14.57 22.08
N LYS A 180 4.31 -15.79 21.74
CA LYS A 180 4.82 -16.14 20.41
C LYS A 180 3.70 -16.55 19.45
N ARG A 181 2.69 -17.27 19.97
CA ARG A 181 1.52 -17.72 19.21
C ARG A 181 0.24 -16.98 19.59
N GLY A 182 0.36 -15.77 20.11
CA GLY A 182 -0.79 -15.01 20.60
C GLY A 182 -1.46 -14.14 19.53
N LEU A 183 -0.86 -13.93 18.36
CA LEU A 183 -1.39 -13.03 17.33
C LEU A 183 -2.18 -13.79 16.27
N SER A 184 -3.29 -13.19 15.85
CA SER A 184 -4.13 -13.63 14.73
C SER A 184 -4.43 -12.46 13.80
N LEU A 185 -4.69 -12.76 12.53
CA LEU A 185 -5.12 -11.79 11.53
C LEU A 185 -6.64 -11.93 11.33
N ILE A 186 -7.36 -10.84 11.52
CA ILE A 186 -8.83 -10.80 11.38
C ILE A 186 -9.19 -9.76 10.33
N MET A 187 -9.96 -10.15 9.32
CA MET A 187 -10.50 -9.24 8.33
C MET A 187 -11.72 -8.52 8.90
N VAL A 188 -11.76 -7.20 8.75
CA VAL A 188 -12.82 -6.34 9.32
C VAL A 188 -13.36 -5.43 8.23
N GLU A 189 -14.60 -5.66 7.79
CA GLU A 189 -15.33 -4.69 6.95
C GLU A 189 -15.81 -3.55 7.85
N THR A 190 -15.49 -2.30 7.49
CA THR A 190 -15.61 -1.15 8.40
C THR A 190 -16.87 -0.32 8.19
N GLU A 191 -17.60 -0.52 7.09
CA GLU A 191 -18.81 0.26 6.81
C GLU A 191 -19.89 -0.05 7.84
N ASP A 192 -20.46 1.00 8.42
CA ASP A 192 -21.51 0.93 9.45
C ASP A 192 -21.23 -0.03 10.61
N LEU A 193 -19.95 -0.24 10.96
CA LEU A 193 -19.51 -1.17 11.98
C LEU A 193 -19.60 -0.52 13.39
N PRO A 194 -20.51 -0.96 14.27
CA PRO A 194 -20.63 -0.41 15.62
C PRO A 194 -19.33 -0.59 16.42
N GLY A 195 -18.95 0.45 17.16
CA GLY A 195 -17.73 0.45 17.98
C GLY A 195 -16.43 0.72 17.21
N TYR A 196 -16.44 0.74 15.88
CA TYR A 196 -15.30 1.17 15.08
C TYR A 196 -15.37 2.66 14.76
N ARG A 197 -14.24 3.35 14.88
CA ARG A 197 -14.12 4.72 14.40
C ARG A 197 -12.72 5.03 13.91
N VAL A 198 -12.65 5.85 12.88
CA VAL A 198 -11.43 6.51 12.46
C VAL A 198 -11.18 7.70 13.40
N GLY A 199 -9.96 7.79 13.91
CA GLY A 199 -9.52 8.93 14.69
C GLY A 199 -8.96 10.05 13.80
N ARG A 200 -7.82 10.59 14.19
CA ARG A 200 -7.16 11.65 13.43
C ARG A 200 -6.48 11.09 12.19
N VAL A 201 -6.67 11.71 11.04
CA VAL A 201 -5.77 11.60 9.89
C VAL A 201 -4.53 12.42 10.20
N LEU A 202 -3.36 11.81 10.12
CA LEU A 202 -2.10 12.37 10.59
C LEU A 202 -1.51 13.33 9.56
N ASP A 203 -1.07 14.49 10.02
CA ASP A 203 -0.19 15.37 9.26
C ASP A 203 1.25 14.81 9.33
N LYS A 204 1.84 14.55 8.17
CA LYS A 204 3.12 13.85 8.05
C LYS A 204 4.19 14.70 7.38
N MET A 205 5.42 14.53 7.78
CA MET A 205 6.57 15.01 7.03
C MET A 205 6.83 14.07 5.83
N GLY A 206 6.32 14.45 4.65
CA GLY A 206 6.34 13.65 3.43
C GLY A 206 5.04 12.88 3.19
N MET A 207 4.83 12.45 1.96
CA MET A 207 3.65 11.73 1.46
C MET A 207 2.29 12.34 1.91
N PRO A 208 2.09 13.67 1.76
CA PRO A 208 0.91 14.32 2.33
C PRO A 208 -0.41 13.87 1.71
N ALA A 209 -0.40 13.39 0.46
CA ALA A 209 -1.59 12.91 -0.22
C ALA A 209 -2.02 11.49 0.19
N GLN A 210 -1.14 10.73 0.88
CA GLN A 210 -1.49 9.40 1.39
C GLN A 210 -2.13 9.54 2.76
N ASP A 211 -3.37 9.10 2.92
CA ASP A 211 -3.99 9.09 4.23
C ASP A 211 -3.27 8.10 5.16
N THR A 212 -3.14 8.49 6.40
CA THR A 212 -2.56 7.66 7.46
C THR A 212 -3.28 8.02 8.75
N ALA A 213 -3.98 7.08 9.35
CA ALA A 213 -4.91 7.40 10.43
C ALA A 213 -4.67 6.60 11.72
N GLU A 214 -5.29 7.12 12.79
CA GLU A 214 -5.54 6.41 14.05
C GLU A 214 -6.87 5.67 13.93
N LEU A 215 -6.94 4.44 14.43
CA LEU A 215 -8.15 3.60 14.43
C LEU A 215 -8.45 3.15 15.84
N PHE A 216 -9.74 3.12 16.20
CA PHE A 216 -10.21 2.73 17.52
C PHE A 216 -11.29 1.66 17.42
N PHE A 217 -11.24 0.70 18.32
CA PHE A 217 -12.14 -0.45 18.41
C PHE A 217 -12.65 -0.56 19.84
N GLU A 218 -13.97 -0.42 20.04
CA GLU A 218 -14.67 -0.48 21.32
C GLU A 218 -15.81 -1.50 21.18
N ASP A 219 -15.59 -2.70 21.72
CA ASP A 219 -16.52 -3.84 21.64
C ASP A 219 -16.98 -4.17 20.21
N VAL A 220 -16.09 -4.01 19.24
CA VAL A 220 -16.37 -4.33 17.84
C VAL A 220 -16.59 -5.82 17.67
N ARG A 221 -17.74 -6.21 17.10
CA ARG A 221 -18.10 -7.61 16.89
C ARG A 221 -17.86 -8.01 15.43
N VAL A 222 -17.05 -9.05 15.27
CA VAL A 222 -16.69 -9.60 13.93
C VAL A 222 -16.88 -11.11 13.96
N PRO A 223 -17.53 -11.71 12.95
CA PRO A 223 -17.71 -13.17 12.87
C PRO A 223 -16.37 -13.93 12.92
N VAL A 224 -16.35 -15.11 13.54
CA VAL A 224 -15.12 -15.92 13.67
C VAL A 224 -14.56 -16.38 12.34
N ASP A 225 -15.40 -16.49 11.31
CA ASP A 225 -15.01 -16.83 9.94
C ASP A 225 -14.27 -15.70 9.20
N CYS A 226 -14.15 -14.52 9.81
CA CYS A 226 -13.30 -13.43 9.29
C CYS A 226 -11.82 -13.57 9.69
N ARG A 227 -11.45 -14.55 10.52
CA ARG A 227 -10.04 -14.82 10.83
C ARG A 227 -9.35 -15.52 9.64
N LEU A 228 -8.15 -15.07 9.29
CA LEU A 228 -7.32 -15.73 8.29
C LEU A 228 -6.56 -16.93 8.88
N GLY A 229 -6.54 -18.02 8.13
CA GLY A 229 -5.89 -19.26 8.53
C GLY A 229 -6.78 -20.21 9.34
N PRO A 230 -6.34 -21.46 9.49
CA PRO A 230 -7.14 -22.56 10.05
C PRO A 230 -7.36 -22.47 11.57
N GLU A 231 -6.46 -21.78 12.29
CA GLU A 231 -6.50 -21.67 13.76
C GLU A 231 -6.01 -20.30 14.25
N GLU A 232 -6.24 -19.98 15.51
CA GLU A 232 -5.69 -18.80 16.17
C GLU A 232 -4.18 -18.93 16.38
N GLY A 233 -3.49 -17.80 16.52
CA GLY A 233 -2.07 -17.76 16.87
C GLY A 233 -1.10 -17.86 15.70
N LEU A 234 -1.59 -17.92 14.46
CA LEU A 234 -0.75 -18.00 13.25
C LEU A 234 -0.32 -16.62 12.71
N GLY A 235 -0.82 -15.53 13.30
CA GLY A 235 -0.63 -14.18 12.75
C GLY A 235 0.85 -13.81 12.56
N MET A 236 1.73 -14.14 13.51
CA MET A 236 3.16 -13.82 13.36
C MET A 236 3.80 -14.57 12.18
N SER A 237 3.50 -15.85 11.99
CA SER A 237 4.04 -16.63 10.87
C SER A 237 3.50 -16.15 9.52
N GLN A 238 2.24 -15.77 9.47
CA GLN A 238 1.61 -15.18 8.28
C GLN A 238 2.28 -13.84 7.91
N LEU A 239 2.47 -12.93 8.89
CA LEU A 239 3.17 -11.67 8.68
C LEU A 239 4.60 -11.87 8.16
N MET A 240 5.33 -12.82 8.73
CA MET A 240 6.70 -13.11 8.29
C MET A 240 6.74 -13.75 6.89
N GLY A 241 5.70 -14.48 6.49
CA GLY A 241 5.59 -15.12 5.17
C GLY A 241 5.47 -14.10 4.03
N ASP A 242 4.67 -13.04 4.21
CA ASP A 242 4.46 -12.01 3.19
C ASP A 242 5.46 -10.83 3.25
N LEU A 243 6.22 -10.70 4.35
CA LEU A 243 7.20 -9.62 4.53
C LEU A 243 8.24 -9.48 3.38
N PRO A 244 8.73 -10.55 2.72
CA PRO A 244 9.62 -10.40 1.57
C PRO A 244 8.99 -9.63 0.40
N TYR A 245 7.71 -9.88 0.09
CA TYR A 245 6.95 -9.15 -0.93
C TYR A 245 6.82 -7.67 -0.56
N GLU A 246 6.42 -7.37 0.67
CA GLU A 246 6.27 -5.99 1.17
C GLU A 246 7.59 -5.20 1.06
N ARG A 247 8.70 -5.83 1.44
CA ARG A 247 10.03 -5.21 1.33
C ARG A 247 10.45 -4.96 -0.11
N LEU A 248 10.15 -5.89 -1.01
CA LEU A 248 10.45 -5.75 -2.43
C LEU A 248 9.71 -4.56 -3.05
N VAL A 249 8.42 -4.40 -2.74
CA VAL A 249 7.61 -3.24 -3.19
C VAL A 249 8.24 -1.93 -2.73
N ILE A 250 8.62 -1.82 -1.45
CA ILE A 250 9.25 -0.60 -0.92
C ILE A 250 10.59 -0.30 -1.60
N ALA A 251 11.42 -1.32 -1.81
CA ALA A 251 12.71 -1.16 -2.49
C ALA A 251 12.54 -0.67 -3.93
N LEU A 252 11.59 -1.27 -4.67
CA LEU A 252 11.25 -0.90 -6.03
C LEU A 252 10.78 0.56 -6.13
N CYS A 253 9.84 0.96 -5.27
CA CYS A 253 9.36 2.34 -5.21
C CYS A 253 10.51 3.33 -4.89
N GLY A 254 11.43 2.93 -4.00
CA GLY A 254 12.59 3.75 -3.65
C GLY A 254 13.50 4.01 -4.85
N VAL A 255 13.85 2.98 -5.62
CA VAL A 255 14.67 3.12 -6.84
C VAL A 255 13.95 3.98 -7.88
N ALA A 256 12.69 3.71 -8.17
CA ALA A 256 11.91 4.47 -9.15
C ALA A 256 11.77 5.96 -8.76
N ALA A 257 11.60 6.26 -7.46
CA ALA A 257 11.58 7.64 -6.97
C ALA A 257 12.93 8.34 -7.14
N MET A 258 14.07 7.65 -6.92
CA MET A 258 15.40 8.19 -7.20
C MET A 258 15.59 8.49 -8.68
N GLU A 259 15.18 7.59 -9.58
CA GLU A 259 15.20 7.82 -11.04
C GLU A 259 14.41 9.08 -11.41
N GLY A 260 13.18 9.22 -10.89
CA GLY A 260 12.35 10.41 -11.10
C GLY A 260 13.02 11.69 -10.61
N ALA A 261 13.58 11.67 -9.39
CA ALA A 261 14.27 12.83 -8.81
C ALA A 261 15.49 13.25 -9.64
N VAL A 262 16.29 12.30 -10.12
CA VAL A 262 17.45 12.58 -10.99
C VAL A 262 16.98 13.16 -12.33
N ALA A 263 15.92 12.60 -12.93
CA ALA A 263 15.36 13.08 -14.20
C ALA A 263 14.85 14.52 -14.09
N GLU A 264 14.06 14.84 -13.06
CA GLU A 264 13.55 16.20 -12.81
C GLU A 264 14.67 17.18 -12.49
N THR A 265 15.65 16.79 -11.69
CA THR A 265 16.82 17.61 -11.41
C THR A 265 17.61 17.90 -12.70
N ALA A 266 17.78 16.91 -13.57
CA ALA A 266 18.47 17.09 -14.85
C ALA A 266 17.73 18.08 -15.79
N LYS A 267 16.40 18.14 -15.75
CA LYS A 267 15.63 19.19 -16.46
C LYS A 267 15.89 20.56 -15.83
N TYR A 268 15.71 20.68 -14.53
CA TYR A 268 15.86 21.94 -13.80
C TYR A 268 17.22 22.59 -14.01
N VAL A 269 18.33 21.85 -13.92
CA VAL A 269 19.69 22.41 -14.04
C VAL A 269 20.02 22.91 -15.46
N LYS A 270 19.30 22.44 -16.47
CA LYS A 270 19.42 22.91 -17.87
C LYS A 270 18.75 24.26 -18.09
N GLU A 271 17.81 24.64 -17.22
CA GLU A 271 17.00 25.86 -17.35
C GLU A 271 17.45 26.95 -16.34
N ARG A 272 17.76 26.54 -15.10
CA ARG A 272 18.16 27.46 -14.03
C ARG A 272 19.48 28.13 -14.35
N LYS A 273 19.48 29.47 -14.34
CA LYS A 273 20.69 30.28 -14.56
C LYS A 273 21.20 30.88 -13.25
N ALA A 274 22.53 30.90 -13.12
CA ALA A 274 23.29 31.60 -12.10
C ALA A 274 24.67 31.96 -12.65
N PHE A 275 25.24 33.10 -12.24
CA PHE A 275 26.54 33.57 -12.72
C PHE A 275 26.69 33.65 -14.25
N GLY A 276 25.61 34.06 -14.93
CA GLY A 276 25.60 34.25 -16.37
C GLY A 276 25.46 32.98 -17.25
N GLN A 277 25.35 31.80 -16.64
CA GLN A 277 25.21 30.53 -17.34
C GLN A 277 24.17 29.62 -16.69
N VAL A 278 23.75 28.56 -17.40
CA VAL A 278 22.90 27.51 -16.79
C VAL A 278 23.72 26.72 -15.79
N ILE A 279 23.13 26.41 -14.62
CA ILE A 279 23.87 25.75 -13.51
C ILE A 279 24.34 24.34 -13.88
N GLY A 280 23.68 23.70 -14.87
CA GLY A 280 24.10 22.42 -15.42
C GLY A 280 25.49 22.43 -16.12
N GLN A 281 26.07 23.61 -16.41
CA GLN A 281 27.44 23.74 -16.92
C GLN A 281 28.49 23.76 -15.81
N MET A 282 28.08 23.95 -14.56
CA MET A 282 29.01 23.95 -13.42
C MET A 282 29.50 22.53 -13.12
N GLN A 283 30.82 22.36 -12.97
CA GLN A 283 31.46 21.05 -12.77
C GLN A 283 30.89 20.29 -11.57
N HIS A 284 30.69 20.95 -10.43
CA HIS A 284 30.15 20.31 -9.23
C HIS A 284 28.76 19.72 -9.49
N ILE A 285 27.86 20.47 -10.14
CA ILE A 285 26.49 20.02 -10.46
C ILE A 285 26.53 18.82 -11.42
N ARG A 286 27.36 18.88 -12.46
CA ARG A 286 27.52 17.79 -13.44
C ARG A 286 28.02 16.51 -12.77
N PHE A 287 29.04 16.61 -11.93
CA PHE A 287 29.63 15.47 -11.24
C PHE A 287 28.65 14.86 -10.23
N LYS A 288 27.93 15.70 -9.49
CA LYS A 288 26.91 15.21 -8.54
C LYS A 288 25.76 14.49 -9.23
N LEU A 289 25.28 15.02 -10.37
CA LEU A 289 24.26 14.32 -11.16
C LEU A 289 24.78 13.00 -11.75
N ALA A 290 26.03 12.96 -12.23
CA ALA A 290 26.63 11.72 -12.71
C ALA A 290 26.76 10.68 -11.61
N GLU A 291 27.20 11.09 -10.41
CA GLU A 291 27.26 10.23 -9.22
C GLU A 291 25.87 9.66 -8.87
N CYS A 292 24.86 10.52 -8.73
CA CYS A 292 23.48 10.09 -8.46
C CYS A 292 22.97 9.11 -9.52
N ALA A 293 23.17 9.41 -10.81
CA ALA A 293 22.74 8.53 -11.89
C ALA A 293 23.48 7.18 -11.95
N THR A 294 24.68 7.09 -11.34
CA THR A 294 25.46 5.85 -11.31
C THR A 294 25.03 4.93 -10.17
N VAL A 295 24.57 5.50 -9.03
CA VAL A 295 24.15 4.73 -7.85
C VAL A 295 22.66 4.41 -7.84
N THR A 296 21.87 5.03 -8.71
CA THR A 296 20.45 4.71 -8.93
C THR A 296 20.32 3.55 -9.92
#